data_00a8d0794887ca442561c12a0c4662e7
#
_entry.id   00a8d0794887ca442561c12a0c4662e7
#
_cell.length_a   1.000
_cell.length_b   1.000
_cell.length_c   1.000
_cell.angle_alpha   90.00
_cell.angle_beta   90.00
_cell.angle_gamma   90.00
#
_symmetry.space_group_name_H-M   'P 1'
#
loop_
_entity.id
_entity.type
_entity.pdbx_description
1 polymer ?
#
loop_
_entity_poly.entity_id
_entity_poly.type
_entity_poly.pdbx_seq_one_letter_code
_entity_poly.pdbx_strand_id
1 'polypeptide(L)'
;KNLVEQPMMRQLLGQMALRLEGQTAFLFRLARAWDRRDDARESAWARLFTPAAKFAICKAGIPFVAEAMEVLGGIGYCEESELPRLYCEMPVNSIWEGSGNIMCLDVMRVLSKQPA
;
A
#
# COMPACT_ATOMS: atom_id res chain seq x y z
N LYS A 1 6.63 31.78 2.62
CA LYS A 1 7.26 30.66 1.87
C LYS A 1 6.36 29.46 1.98
N ASN A 2 6.08 28.80 0.87
CA ASN A 2 5.30 27.56 0.85
C ASN A 2 6.10 26.43 1.51
N LEU A 3 5.40 25.47 2.13
CA LEU A 3 6.04 24.32 2.79
C LEU A 3 6.94 23.55 1.81
N VAL A 4 6.50 23.39 0.56
CA VAL A 4 7.26 22.70 -0.50
C VAL A 4 8.61 23.37 -0.84
N GLU A 5 8.82 24.62 -0.47
CA GLU A 5 10.09 25.34 -0.67
C GLU A 5 11.14 25.01 0.40
N GLN A 6 10.74 24.38 1.50
CA GLN A 6 11.64 23.98 2.56
C GLN A 6 12.35 22.65 2.16
N PRO A 7 13.69 22.59 2.29
CA PRO A 7 14.45 21.41 1.82
C PRO A 7 14.02 20.09 2.46
N MET A 8 13.78 20.06 3.76
CA MET A 8 13.32 18.85 4.47
C MET A 8 11.91 18.44 4.02
N MET A 9 11.00 19.38 3.83
CA MET A 9 9.66 19.12 3.34
C MET A 9 9.68 18.58 1.91
N ARG A 10 10.52 19.14 1.04
CA ARG A 10 10.71 18.62 -0.33
C ARG A 10 11.20 17.17 -0.33
N GLN A 11 12.16 16.85 0.55
CA GLN A 11 12.66 15.49 0.71
C GLN A 11 11.55 14.55 1.17
N LEU A 12 10.80 14.93 2.18
CA LEU A 12 9.69 14.14 2.72
C LEU A 12 8.62 13.89 1.67
N LEU A 13 8.12 14.95 1.03
CA LEU A 13 7.11 14.84 -0.03
C LEU A 13 7.62 14.01 -1.23
N GLY A 14 8.89 14.15 -1.58
CA GLY A 14 9.52 13.31 -2.62
C GLY A 14 9.53 11.82 -2.26
N GLN A 15 9.85 11.49 -1.01
CA GLN A 15 9.78 10.10 -0.52
C GLN A 15 8.35 9.56 -0.51
N MET A 16 7.38 10.39 -0.10
CA MET A 16 5.97 10.01 -0.11
C MET A 16 5.48 9.76 -1.54
N ALA A 17 5.79 10.67 -2.47
CA ALA A 17 5.44 10.52 -3.89
C ALA A 17 6.02 9.23 -4.47
N LEU A 18 7.32 8.96 -4.24
CA LEU A 18 7.98 7.75 -4.72
C LEU A 18 7.32 6.47 -4.18
N ARG A 19 6.96 6.45 -2.90
CA ARG A 19 6.25 5.32 -2.29
C ARG A 19 4.88 5.11 -2.92
N LEU A 20 4.12 6.19 -3.11
CA LEU A 20 2.78 6.13 -3.72
C LEU A 20 2.84 5.65 -5.17
N GLU A 21 3.76 6.18 -5.97
CA GLU A 21 3.97 5.75 -7.36
C GLU A 21 4.38 4.27 -7.44
N GLY A 22 5.29 3.83 -6.59
CA GLY A 22 5.72 2.43 -6.55
C GLY A 22 4.58 1.47 -6.18
N GLN A 23 3.77 1.83 -5.18
CA GLN A 23 2.60 1.03 -4.77
C GLN A 23 1.53 1.02 -5.87
N THR A 24 1.29 2.15 -6.52
CA THR A 24 0.34 2.28 -7.64
C THR A 24 0.79 1.42 -8.84
N ALA A 25 2.06 1.51 -9.22
CA ALA A 25 2.61 0.70 -10.30
C ALA A 25 2.51 -0.81 -9.98
N PHE A 26 2.79 -1.20 -8.74
CA PHE A 26 2.65 -2.59 -8.29
C PHE A 26 1.19 -3.07 -8.36
N LEU A 27 0.23 -2.24 -7.92
CA LEU A 27 -1.19 -2.57 -7.97
C LEU A 27 -1.67 -2.76 -9.42
N PHE A 28 -1.30 -1.84 -10.33
CA PHE A 28 -1.67 -1.99 -11.74
C PHE A 28 -0.97 -3.16 -12.42
N ARG A 29 0.26 -3.48 -12.04
CA ARG A 29 0.93 -4.70 -12.50
C ARG A 29 0.18 -5.96 -12.02
N LEU A 30 -0.33 -5.94 -10.80
CA LEU A 30 -1.14 -7.02 -10.26
C LEU A 30 -2.49 -7.14 -10.98
N ALA A 31 -3.18 -6.03 -11.21
CA ALA A 31 -4.43 -6.00 -11.98
C ALA A 31 -4.24 -6.60 -13.38
N ARG A 32 -3.16 -6.21 -14.07
CA ARG A 32 -2.82 -6.80 -15.38
C ARG A 32 -2.61 -8.33 -15.31
N ALA A 33 -2.00 -8.83 -14.24
CA ALA A 33 -1.81 -10.28 -14.08
C ALA A 33 -3.16 -11.00 -13.92
N TRP A 34 -4.11 -10.40 -13.20
CA TRP A 34 -5.47 -10.91 -13.08
C TRP A 34 -6.24 -10.90 -14.40
N ASP A 35 -6.08 -9.87 -15.23
CA ASP A 35 -6.69 -9.78 -16.55
C ASP A 35 -6.16 -10.86 -17.50
N ARG A 36 -4.93 -11.33 -17.29
CA ARG A 36 -4.24 -12.31 -18.13
C ARG A 36 -4.05 -13.66 -17.45
N ARG A 37 -4.89 -14.00 -16.50
CA ARG A 37 -4.76 -15.25 -15.71
C ARG A 37 -4.88 -16.55 -16.53
N ASP A 38 -5.26 -16.48 -17.81
CA ASP A 38 -5.19 -17.60 -18.73
C ASP A 38 -3.74 -17.97 -19.10
N ASP A 39 -2.80 -17.06 -18.98
CA ASP A 39 -1.37 -17.32 -19.06
C ASP A 39 -0.87 -17.87 -17.72
N ALA A 40 -0.16 -19.01 -17.76
CA ALA A 40 0.30 -19.71 -16.57
C ALA A 40 1.26 -18.85 -15.70
N ARG A 41 2.11 -18.01 -16.32
CA ARG A 41 3.04 -17.13 -15.61
C ARG A 41 2.29 -16.00 -14.91
N GLU A 42 1.33 -15.38 -15.61
CA GLU A 42 0.52 -14.30 -15.05
C GLU A 42 -0.39 -14.83 -13.93
N SER A 43 -0.95 -16.02 -14.11
CA SER A 43 -1.73 -16.70 -13.07
C SER A 43 -0.91 -16.97 -11.80
N ALA A 44 0.30 -17.52 -11.95
CA ALA A 44 1.22 -17.76 -10.84
C ALA A 44 1.65 -16.45 -10.17
N TRP A 45 1.92 -15.42 -10.96
CA TRP A 45 2.26 -14.09 -10.48
C TRP A 45 1.12 -13.46 -9.67
N ALA A 46 -0.10 -13.48 -10.21
CA ALA A 46 -1.29 -13.00 -9.52
C ALA A 46 -1.51 -13.74 -8.20
N ARG A 47 -1.39 -15.07 -8.20
CA ARG A 47 -1.60 -15.91 -7.02
C ARG A 47 -0.60 -15.62 -5.90
N LEU A 48 0.67 -15.37 -6.23
CA LEU A 48 1.72 -15.06 -5.27
C LEU A 48 1.61 -13.63 -4.75
N PHE A 49 1.43 -12.68 -5.66
CA PHE A 49 1.56 -11.26 -5.32
C PHE A 49 0.26 -10.61 -4.81
N THR A 50 -0.91 -11.24 -4.93
CA THR A 50 -2.14 -10.72 -4.31
C THR A 50 -2.00 -10.61 -2.79
N PRO A 51 -1.68 -11.67 -2.04
CA PRO A 51 -1.50 -11.54 -0.59
C PRO A 51 -0.28 -10.68 -0.21
N ALA A 52 0.80 -10.73 -0.98
CA ALA A 52 1.97 -9.90 -0.74
C ALA A 52 1.67 -8.41 -0.92
N ALA A 53 0.95 -8.02 -1.97
CA ALA A 53 0.53 -6.64 -2.21
C ALA A 53 -0.42 -6.15 -1.12
N LYS A 54 -1.41 -6.98 -0.74
CA LYS A 54 -2.33 -6.64 0.34
C LYS A 54 -1.56 -6.36 1.64
N PHE A 55 -0.64 -7.26 2.02
CA PHE A 55 0.19 -7.05 3.21
C PHE A 55 0.99 -5.75 3.12
N ALA A 56 1.76 -5.56 2.05
CA ALA A 56 2.68 -4.44 1.92
C ALA A 56 1.94 -3.09 1.87
N ILE A 57 0.91 -2.98 1.02
CA ILE A 57 0.21 -1.72 0.79
C ILE A 57 -0.64 -1.34 2.00
N CYS A 58 -1.43 -2.28 2.55
CA CYS A 58 -2.31 -1.96 3.67
C CYS A 58 -1.53 -1.66 4.95
N LYS A 59 -0.40 -2.35 5.20
CA LYS A 59 0.45 -2.03 6.36
C LYS A 59 1.18 -0.70 6.21
N ALA A 60 1.62 -0.37 5.01
CA ALA A 60 2.29 0.90 4.73
C ALA A 60 1.32 2.10 4.75
N GLY A 61 0.03 1.89 4.49
CA GLY A 61 -0.97 2.94 4.42
C GLY A 61 -1.17 3.69 5.73
N ILE A 62 -1.16 2.99 6.87
CA ILE A 62 -1.37 3.61 8.19
C ILE A 62 -0.31 4.67 8.50
N PRO A 63 1.00 4.35 8.53
CA PRO A 63 2.03 5.35 8.77
C PRO A 63 2.12 6.40 7.64
N PHE A 64 1.76 6.03 6.41
CA PHE A 64 1.75 6.97 5.30
C PHE A 64 0.72 8.09 5.49
N VAL A 65 -0.51 7.75 5.89
CA VAL A 65 -1.55 8.76 6.14
C VAL A 65 -1.25 9.57 7.40
N ALA A 66 -0.69 8.95 8.45
CA ALA A 66 -0.21 9.68 9.62
C ALA A 66 0.81 10.75 9.25
N GLU A 67 1.82 10.41 8.45
CA GLU A 67 2.83 11.35 7.95
C GLU A 67 2.19 12.47 7.10
N ALA A 68 1.20 12.14 6.25
CA ALA A 68 0.46 13.14 5.48
C ALA A 68 -0.28 14.15 6.37
N MET A 69 -0.85 13.69 7.49
CA MET A 69 -1.47 14.57 8.49
C MET A 69 -0.44 15.51 9.12
N GLU A 70 0.74 15.00 9.48
CA GLU A 70 1.82 15.81 10.04
C GLU A 70 2.31 16.89 9.06
N VAL A 71 2.39 16.56 7.76
CA VAL A 71 2.74 17.54 6.71
C VAL A 71 1.82 18.75 6.71
N LEU A 72 0.55 18.57 6.94
CA LEU A 72 -0.45 19.64 6.97
C LEU A 72 -0.56 20.31 8.35
N GLY A 73 0.07 19.75 9.38
CA GLY A 73 -0.04 20.24 10.74
C GLY A 73 -1.46 20.10 11.30
N GLY A 74 -1.88 21.03 12.16
CA GLY A 74 -3.18 20.95 12.84
C GLY A 74 -4.38 20.78 11.91
N ILE A 75 -4.35 21.38 10.74
CA ILE A 75 -5.41 21.22 9.72
C ILE A 75 -5.52 19.79 9.21
N GLY A 76 -4.40 19.07 9.13
CA GLY A 76 -4.37 17.65 8.74
C GLY A 76 -5.08 16.73 9.75
N TYR A 77 -5.21 17.16 11.00
CA TYR A 77 -5.91 16.44 12.06
C TYR A 77 -7.40 16.81 12.18
N CYS A 78 -7.79 17.97 11.70
CA CYS A 78 -9.17 18.44 11.78
C CYS A 78 -10.07 17.72 10.78
N GLU A 79 -11.30 17.39 11.21
CA GLU A 79 -12.26 16.61 10.38
C GLU A 79 -12.78 17.36 9.16
N GLU A 80 -12.48 18.64 9.02
CA GLU A 80 -12.71 19.42 7.80
C GLU A 80 -11.79 18.98 6.64
N SER A 81 -10.69 18.25 6.95
CA SER A 81 -9.84 17.62 5.93
C SER A 81 -10.22 16.16 5.72
N GLU A 82 -9.80 15.58 4.59
CA GLU A 82 -10.07 14.17 4.29
C GLU A 82 -9.14 13.20 5.04
N LEU A 83 -8.00 13.68 5.54
CA LEU A 83 -6.95 12.83 6.10
C LEU A 83 -7.35 12.11 7.39
N PRO A 84 -8.06 12.72 8.36
CA PRO A 84 -8.51 12.01 9.56
C PRO A 84 -9.41 10.81 9.23
N ARG A 85 -10.33 10.97 8.27
CA ARG A 85 -11.17 9.87 7.79
C ARG A 85 -10.35 8.76 7.16
N LEU A 86 -9.42 9.11 6.28
CA LEU A 86 -8.52 8.12 5.67
C LEU A 86 -7.68 7.40 6.71
N TYR A 87 -7.19 8.11 7.72
CA TYR A 87 -6.43 7.51 8.82
C TYR A 87 -7.28 6.51 9.62
N CYS A 88 -8.53 6.84 9.92
CA CYS A 88 -9.46 5.94 10.61
C CYS A 88 -9.82 4.71 9.76
N GLU A 89 -9.88 4.84 8.44
CA GLU A 89 -10.19 3.74 7.51
C GLU A 89 -9.00 2.81 7.24
N MET A 90 -7.76 3.33 7.29
CA MET A 90 -6.57 2.55 6.94
C MET A 90 -6.39 1.24 7.72
N PRO A 91 -6.60 1.18 9.05
CA PRO A 91 -6.40 -0.05 9.82
C PRO A 91 -7.29 -1.21 9.35
N VAL A 92 -8.55 -0.96 8.99
CA VAL A 92 -9.47 -2.02 8.54
C VAL A 92 -8.97 -2.74 7.29
N ASN A 93 -8.28 -2.01 6.39
CA ASN A 93 -7.72 -2.59 5.18
C ASN A 93 -6.65 -3.66 5.46
N SER A 94 -5.99 -3.61 6.61
CA SER A 94 -5.03 -4.63 7.03
C SER A 94 -5.65 -5.76 7.87
N ILE A 95 -6.96 -5.69 8.17
CA ILE A 95 -7.69 -6.63 9.03
C ILE A 95 -8.61 -7.53 8.21
N TRP A 96 -9.54 -6.95 7.47
CA TRP A 96 -10.57 -7.70 6.75
C TRP A 96 -10.00 -8.47 5.57
N GLU A 97 -10.71 -9.49 5.08
CA GLU A 97 -10.27 -10.37 3.98
C GLU A 97 -8.90 -11.04 4.22
N GLY A 98 -8.53 -11.17 5.48
CA GLY A 98 -7.27 -11.76 5.93
C GLY A 98 -6.30 -10.74 6.51
N SER A 99 -5.96 -10.92 7.78
CA SER A 99 -4.97 -10.09 8.47
C SER A 99 -3.55 -10.32 7.92
N GLY A 100 -2.61 -9.47 8.33
CA GLY A 100 -1.22 -9.53 7.87
C GLY A 100 -0.59 -10.92 8.00
N ASN A 101 -0.79 -11.60 9.15
CA ASN A 101 -0.27 -12.96 9.35
C ASN A 101 -0.90 -13.97 8.38
N ILE A 102 -2.19 -13.85 8.09
CA ILE A 102 -2.88 -14.72 7.12
C ILE A 102 -2.29 -14.51 5.72
N MET A 103 -2.02 -13.27 5.34
CA MET A 103 -1.37 -12.97 4.06
C MET A 103 0.02 -13.59 3.96
N CYS A 104 0.83 -13.50 5.03
CA CYS A 104 2.14 -14.14 5.06
C CYS A 104 2.04 -15.67 4.93
N LEU A 105 1.12 -16.30 5.64
CA LEU A 105 0.89 -17.75 5.55
C LEU A 105 0.42 -18.15 4.15
N ASP A 106 -0.37 -17.31 3.47
CA ASP A 106 -0.82 -17.60 2.11
C ASP A 106 0.33 -17.52 1.10
N VAL A 107 1.22 -16.53 1.22
CA VAL A 107 2.46 -16.46 0.44
C VAL A 107 3.29 -17.74 0.64
N MET A 108 3.51 -18.16 1.89
CA MET A 108 4.26 -19.38 2.21
C MET A 108 3.63 -20.63 1.59
N ARG A 109 2.30 -20.75 1.60
CA ARG A 109 1.59 -21.87 0.95
C ARG A 109 1.82 -21.90 -0.56
N VAL A 110 1.87 -20.74 -1.21
CA VAL A 110 2.14 -20.67 -2.66
C VAL A 110 3.55 -21.16 -2.94
N LEU A 111 4.54 -20.64 -2.20
CA LEU A 111 5.94 -21.02 -2.38
C LEU A 111 6.21 -22.50 -2.09
N SER A 112 5.54 -23.08 -1.10
CA SER A 112 5.72 -24.51 -0.76
C SER A 112 5.09 -25.47 -1.75
N LYS A 113 4.15 -25.02 -2.61
CA LYS A 113 3.47 -25.86 -3.60
C LYS A 113 4.12 -25.81 -4.99
N GLN A 114 5.10 -24.95 -5.20
CA GLN A 114 5.84 -24.95 -6.45
C GLN A 114 6.89 -26.07 -6.40
N PRO A 115 6.87 -27.03 -7.32
CA PRO A 115 7.98 -27.97 -7.47
C PRO A 115 9.25 -27.19 -7.84
N ALA A 116 10.37 -27.59 -7.28
CA ALA A 116 11.69 -27.05 -7.57
C ALA A 116 12.05 -27.19 -9.06
#